data_b1fa1d6886d734ceefae0fb653eaf4f2
#
_entry.id   b1fa1d6886d734ceefae0fb653eaf4f2
#
_cell.length_a   1.000
_cell.length_b   1.000
_cell.length_c   1.000
_cell.angle_alpha   90.00
_cell.angle_beta   90.00
_cell.angle_gamma   90.00
#
_symmetry.space_group_name_H-M   'P 1'
#
loop_
_entity.id
_entity.type
_entity.pdbx_description
1 polymer ?
#
loop_
_entity_poly.entity_id
_entity_poly.type
_entity_poly.pdbx_seq_one_letter_code
_entity_poly.pdbx_strand_id
1 'polypeptide(L)'
;MLDKRTILILLFELGFGLKFNLVGMISISELFLLIFVPLYILPKVKWSGASSLKTITAAYSILLSFQILSEFIVGNGLPSTLKGLAITVVSYLHFMFLVYFLSGRKSLILALVIAQMAGKIIFGADIEEQSIEDVMQGEGATYLKFYISPIIASLSLALSIIFFRYKHFPLLFSLLGIALIVLGARSSGGIALATGLVTYMIEHRVFTYNRKALALSFIIIIAVSYSFYAYYVSRVLAGEITSGNSRQVFLCNNPYNPLELLMAGRSEAWVGWQAFMDKFWFGHGAWPYDSTGRYQRMMLAMQDGFSTFTRSQISYHFLIPSHSVLIGSGMMNGVFAFLSMGFIVFYFLKKGVQSFMRCDDRYKLVLVYYVINLLWTAMFSPQSHFRQSMPVAFAVIFIIYASAAKDKADEARRTTALRYAAFQAVKDRVLQRKTRHIRS
;
A
#
# COMPACT_ATOMS: atom_id res chain seq x y z
N MET A 1 -19.65 -9.10 23.96
CA MET A 1 -18.31 -9.72 24.10
C MET A 1 -17.56 -9.65 22.78
N LEU A 2 -16.31 -9.19 22.81
CA LEU A 2 -15.45 -9.20 21.62
C LEU A 2 -15.20 -10.66 21.19
N ASP A 3 -15.35 -10.94 19.88
CA ASP A 3 -15.04 -12.27 19.32
C ASP A 3 -13.53 -12.57 19.46
N LYS A 4 -13.18 -13.82 19.71
CA LYS A 4 -11.78 -14.29 19.85
C LYS A 4 -10.89 -13.85 18.67
N ARG A 5 -11.42 -13.82 17.45
CA ARG A 5 -10.68 -13.36 16.27
C ARG A 5 -10.38 -11.86 16.31
N THR A 6 -11.34 -11.06 16.77
CA THR A 6 -11.15 -9.60 16.97
C THR A 6 -10.03 -9.35 17.97
N ILE A 7 -10.07 -10.03 19.12
CA ILE A 7 -9.03 -9.91 20.16
C ILE A 7 -7.66 -10.29 19.59
N LEU A 8 -7.58 -11.39 18.84
CA LEU A 8 -6.31 -11.84 18.28
C LEU A 8 -5.74 -10.86 17.25
N ILE A 9 -6.57 -10.27 16.38
CA ILE A 9 -6.13 -9.24 15.43
C ILE A 9 -5.64 -7.99 16.19
N LEU A 10 -6.36 -7.56 17.22
CA LEU A 10 -5.96 -6.41 18.04
C LEU A 10 -4.60 -6.65 18.70
N LEU A 11 -4.43 -7.79 19.40
CA LEU A 11 -3.18 -8.13 20.06
C LEU A 11 -2.03 -8.31 19.07
N PHE A 12 -2.31 -8.90 17.92
CA PHE A 12 -1.33 -9.10 16.88
C PHE A 12 -0.82 -7.77 16.30
N GLU A 13 -1.71 -6.86 15.93
CA GLU A 13 -1.31 -5.55 15.40
C GLU A 13 -0.59 -4.70 16.47
N LEU A 14 -1.03 -4.75 17.73
CA LEU A 14 -0.33 -4.10 18.83
C LEU A 14 1.07 -4.65 19.06
N GLY A 15 1.26 -5.96 18.87
CA GLY A 15 2.57 -6.59 19.02
C GLY A 15 3.64 -6.12 18.02
N PHE A 16 3.25 -5.45 16.91
CA PHE A 16 4.22 -4.80 16.02
C PHE A 16 4.93 -3.61 16.66
N GLY A 17 4.33 -2.97 17.65
CA GLY A 17 4.96 -1.89 18.40
C GLY A 17 6.02 -2.36 19.41
N LEU A 18 5.99 -3.63 19.81
CA LEU A 18 6.97 -4.23 20.73
C LEU A 18 8.14 -4.79 19.94
N LYS A 19 9.21 -4.01 19.80
CA LYS A 19 10.39 -4.32 18.99
C LYS A 19 11.63 -4.58 19.84
N PHE A 20 12.47 -5.48 19.38
CA PHE A 20 13.79 -5.76 19.95
C PHE A 20 14.81 -6.03 18.84
N ASN A 21 16.07 -5.81 19.16
CA ASN A 21 17.17 -5.97 18.22
C ASN A 21 17.82 -7.36 18.42
N LEU A 22 17.65 -8.24 17.42
CA LEU A 22 18.37 -9.53 17.35
C LEU A 22 19.41 -9.51 16.23
N VAL A 23 19.01 -9.72 14.98
CA VAL A 23 19.85 -9.56 13.77
C VAL A 23 19.46 -8.27 13.03
N GLY A 24 18.53 -7.53 13.59
CA GLY A 24 17.88 -6.31 13.16
C GLY A 24 16.63 -6.09 14.02
N MET A 25 15.92 -4.99 13.79
CA MET A 25 14.69 -4.74 14.53
C MET A 25 13.61 -5.75 14.14
N ILE A 26 13.17 -6.57 15.07
CA ILE A 26 12.08 -7.54 14.92
C ILE A 26 11.01 -7.31 15.99
N SER A 27 9.74 -7.44 15.63
CA SER A 27 8.63 -7.30 16.56
C SER A 27 8.17 -8.65 17.14
N ILE A 28 7.44 -8.60 18.26
CA ILE A 28 6.79 -9.80 18.82
C ILE A 28 5.84 -10.44 17.81
N SER A 29 5.10 -9.63 17.05
CA SER A 29 4.18 -10.13 16.03
C SER A 29 4.91 -10.85 14.91
N GLU A 30 6.07 -10.37 14.49
CA GLU A 30 6.87 -11.03 13.46
C GLU A 30 7.41 -12.39 13.94
N LEU A 31 7.87 -12.49 15.19
CA LEU A 31 8.25 -13.79 15.79
C LEU A 31 7.07 -14.75 15.88
N PHE A 32 5.91 -14.22 16.29
CA PHE A 32 4.68 -15.02 16.32
C PHE A 32 4.32 -15.53 14.91
N LEU A 33 4.44 -14.71 13.85
CA LEU A 33 4.20 -15.13 12.47
C LEU A 33 5.10 -16.29 12.05
N LEU A 34 6.40 -16.21 12.34
CA LEU A 34 7.39 -17.23 11.95
C LEU A 34 7.07 -18.62 12.51
N ILE A 35 6.40 -18.69 13.66
CA ILE A 35 6.03 -19.94 14.32
C ILE A 35 4.58 -20.32 13.97
N PHE A 36 3.64 -19.40 14.19
CA PHE A 36 2.21 -19.69 14.15
C PHE A 36 1.70 -19.96 12.73
N VAL A 37 2.15 -19.20 11.74
CA VAL A 37 1.63 -19.35 10.37
C VAL A 37 2.07 -20.67 9.73
N PRO A 38 3.35 -21.08 9.74
CA PRO A 38 3.76 -22.34 9.19
C PRO A 38 3.13 -23.55 9.90
N LEU A 39 3.05 -23.52 11.23
CA LEU A 39 2.58 -24.67 12.01
C LEU A 39 1.06 -24.77 12.07
N TYR A 40 0.33 -23.66 12.06
CA TYR A 40 -1.11 -23.66 12.31
C TYR A 40 -1.95 -23.23 11.11
N ILE A 41 -1.52 -22.25 10.32
CA ILE A 41 -2.32 -21.70 9.22
C ILE A 41 -2.08 -22.46 7.92
N LEU A 42 -0.83 -22.59 7.46
CA LEU A 42 -0.52 -23.19 6.16
C LEU A 42 -1.05 -24.62 6.00
N PRO A 43 -1.01 -25.50 7.04
CA PRO A 43 -1.60 -26.83 6.93
C PRO A 43 -3.12 -26.85 6.76
N LYS A 44 -3.81 -25.79 7.21
CA LYS A 44 -5.28 -25.66 7.13
C LYS A 44 -5.78 -25.00 5.86
N VAL A 45 -4.89 -24.44 5.04
CA VAL A 45 -5.26 -23.79 3.78
C VAL A 45 -5.69 -24.85 2.77
N LYS A 46 -6.94 -24.76 2.31
CA LYS A 46 -7.46 -25.62 1.24
C LYS A 46 -6.97 -25.11 -0.11
N TRP A 47 -5.81 -25.57 -0.55
CA TRP A 47 -5.16 -25.14 -1.78
C TRP A 47 -5.94 -25.53 -3.06
N SER A 48 -6.75 -26.59 -3.04
CA SER A 48 -7.45 -27.11 -4.21
C SER A 48 -8.42 -26.12 -4.86
N GLY A 49 -9.04 -25.25 -4.09
CA GLY A 49 -9.99 -24.22 -4.60
C GLY A 49 -9.45 -22.79 -4.63
N ALA A 50 -8.19 -22.57 -4.26
CA ALA A 50 -7.63 -21.24 -3.99
C ALA A 50 -6.64 -20.79 -5.08
N SER A 51 -7.08 -20.72 -6.36
CA SER A 51 -6.20 -20.34 -7.48
C SER A 51 -5.46 -19.01 -7.23
N SER A 52 -6.15 -18.01 -6.69
CA SER A 52 -5.57 -16.70 -6.37
C SER A 52 -4.48 -16.79 -5.29
N LEU A 53 -4.68 -17.60 -4.23
CA LEU A 53 -3.65 -17.82 -3.20
C LEU A 53 -2.44 -18.57 -3.77
N LYS A 54 -2.66 -19.57 -4.62
CA LYS A 54 -1.56 -20.29 -5.31
C LYS A 54 -0.71 -19.33 -6.14
N THR A 55 -1.35 -18.44 -6.92
CA THR A 55 -0.64 -17.43 -7.73
C THR A 55 0.21 -16.53 -6.85
N ILE A 56 -0.33 -16.03 -5.73
CA ILE A 56 0.41 -15.18 -4.80
C ILE A 56 1.57 -15.94 -4.16
N THR A 57 1.32 -17.15 -3.66
CA THR A 57 2.37 -17.99 -3.07
C THR A 57 3.48 -18.28 -4.06
N ALA A 58 3.15 -18.62 -5.30
CA ALA A 58 4.13 -18.81 -6.36
C ALA A 58 4.95 -17.54 -6.62
N ALA A 59 4.30 -16.37 -6.67
CA ALA A 59 4.99 -15.10 -6.89
C ALA A 59 5.97 -14.76 -5.74
N TYR A 60 5.57 -14.98 -4.49
CA TYR A 60 6.46 -14.81 -3.33
C TYR A 60 7.60 -15.85 -3.33
N SER A 61 7.33 -17.09 -3.71
CA SER A 61 8.37 -18.12 -3.83
C SER A 61 9.39 -17.77 -4.91
N ILE A 62 8.94 -17.27 -6.07
CA ILE A 62 9.80 -16.81 -7.15
C ILE A 62 10.66 -15.62 -6.69
N LEU A 63 10.05 -14.62 -6.04
CA LEU A 63 10.77 -13.50 -5.48
C LEU A 63 11.86 -13.96 -4.50
N LEU A 64 11.51 -14.83 -3.54
CA LEU A 64 12.44 -15.36 -2.55
C LEU A 64 13.58 -16.16 -3.20
N SER A 65 13.28 -16.96 -4.24
CA SER A 65 14.30 -17.72 -4.98
C SER A 65 15.29 -16.79 -5.66
N PHE A 66 14.86 -15.71 -6.29
CA PHE A 66 15.76 -14.74 -6.90
C PHE A 66 16.54 -13.94 -5.87
N GLN A 67 15.98 -13.65 -4.70
CA GLN A 67 16.70 -13.04 -3.59
C GLN A 67 17.82 -13.98 -3.10
N ILE A 68 17.53 -15.25 -2.86
CA ILE A 68 18.54 -16.24 -2.45
C ILE A 68 19.65 -16.35 -3.51
N LEU A 69 19.29 -16.42 -4.79
CA LEU A 69 20.26 -16.50 -5.88
C LEU A 69 21.16 -15.26 -5.93
N SER A 70 20.57 -14.07 -5.81
CA SER A 70 21.30 -12.80 -5.75
C SER A 70 22.29 -12.77 -4.60
N GLU A 71 21.84 -13.11 -3.39
CA GLU A 71 22.69 -13.12 -2.19
C GLU A 71 23.87 -14.11 -2.35
N PHE A 72 23.62 -15.27 -2.96
CA PHE A 72 24.65 -16.25 -3.23
C PHE A 72 25.71 -15.72 -4.22
N ILE A 73 25.27 -15.03 -5.28
CA ILE A 73 26.17 -14.48 -6.31
C ILE A 73 26.95 -13.28 -5.79
N VAL A 74 26.30 -12.40 -5.03
CA VAL A 74 26.92 -11.19 -4.46
C VAL A 74 27.88 -11.53 -3.33
N GLY A 75 27.63 -12.62 -2.59
CA GLY A 75 28.47 -13.07 -1.49
C GLY A 75 28.35 -12.20 -0.24
N ASN A 76 27.15 -11.71 0.06
CA ASN A 76 26.88 -10.93 1.27
C ASN A 76 27.10 -11.74 2.55
N GLY A 77 27.42 -11.03 3.63
CA GLY A 77 27.49 -11.65 4.96
C GLY A 77 26.13 -12.18 5.42
N LEU A 78 26.14 -13.31 6.15
CA LEU A 78 24.94 -14.01 6.61
C LEU A 78 23.92 -13.09 7.32
N PRO A 79 24.31 -12.12 8.20
CA PRO A 79 23.33 -11.23 8.85
C PRO A 79 22.54 -10.37 7.85
N SER A 80 23.21 -9.79 6.85
CA SER A 80 22.56 -8.97 5.80
C SER A 80 21.61 -9.81 4.93
N THR A 81 22.08 -11.00 4.53
CA THR A 81 21.28 -11.97 3.78
C THR A 81 20.00 -12.37 4.54
N LEU A 82 20.13 -12.79 5.80
CA LEU A 82 18.97 -13.16 6.63
C LEU A 82 18.01 -11.99 6.81
N LYS A 83 18.52 -10.78 7.04
CA LYS A 83 17.69 -9.57 7.16
C LYS A 83 16.92 -9.28 5.86
N GLY A 84 17.55 -9.45 4.70
CA GLY A 84 16.90 -9.26 3.40
C GLY A 84 15.80 -10.30 3.12
N LEU A 85 16.10 -11.58 3.31
CA LEU A 85 15.15 -12.67 3.11
C LEU A 85 13.98 -12.62 4.09
N ALA A 86 14.24 -12.23 5.35
CA ALA A 86 13.22 -12.11 6.39
C ALA A 86 12.11 -11.12 5.99
N ILE A 87 12.42 -10.03 5.28
CA ILE A 87 11.42 -9.07 4.79
C ILE A 87 10.36 -9.78 3.94
N THR A 88 10.79 -10.60 2.98
CA THR A 88 9.88 -11.31 2.07
C THR A 88 9.11 -12.42 2.78
N VAL A 89 9.79 -13.20 3.63
CA VAL A 89 9.15 -14.28 4.39
C VAL A 89 8.10 -13.71 5.34
N VAL A 90 8.46 -12.70 6.14
CA VAL A 90 7.52 -12.07 7.09
C VAL A 90 6.36 -11.41 6.35
N SER A 91 6.61 -10.73 5.23
CA SER A 91 5.54 -10.17 4.39
C SER A 91 4.52 -11.21 3.97
N TYR A 92 4.99 -12.35 3.46
CA TYR A 92 4.12 -13.45 3.07
C TYR A 92 3.34 -14.04 4.23
N LEU A 93 4.01 -14.32 5.35
CA LEU A 93 3.36 -14.89 6.54
C LEU A 93 2.33 -13.91 7.14
N HIS A 94 2.63 -12.62 7.17
CA HIS A 94 1.70 -11.59 7.63
C HIS A 94 0.46 -11.52 6.73
N PHE A 95 0.64 -11.51 5.40
CA PHE A 95 -0.46 -11.61 4.45
C PHE A 95 -1.33 -12.85 4.70
N MET A 96 -0.72 -14.03 4.83
CA MET A 96 -1.43 -15.31 5.07
C MET A 96 -2.19 -15.31 6.40
N PHE A 97 -1.59 -14.75 7.45
CA PHE A 97 -2.24 -14.57 8.75
C PHE A 97 -3.52 -13.73 8.62
N LEU A 98 -3.41 -12.54 8.04
CA LEU A 98 -4.55 -11.64 7.89
C LEU A 98 -5.63 -12.25 6.99
N VAL A 99 -5.27 -12.87 5.87
CA VAL A 99 -6.23 -13.53 4.99
C VAL A 99 -6.98 -14.65 5.73
N TYR A 100 -6.28 -15.46 6.53
CA TYR A 100 -6.92 -16.54 7.30
C TYR A 100 -7.95 -16.01 8.30
N PHE A 101 -7.60 -14.98 9.07
CA PHE A 101 -8.49 -14.43 10.10
C PHE A 101 -9.61 -13.56 9.54
N LEU A 102 -9.36 -12.77 8.50
CA LEU A 102 -10.35 -11.91 7.85
C LEU A 102 -11.31 -12.69 6.93
N SER A 103 -10.93 -13.89 6.49
CA SER A 103 -11.73 -14.69 5.57
C SER A 103 -13.13 -14.98 6.12
N GLY A 104 -14.16 -14.65 5.31
CA GLY A 104 -15.55 -14.80 5.66
C GLY A 104 -16.12 -13.77 6.65
N ARG A 105 -15.33 -12.82 7.14
CA ARG A 105 -15.74 -11.80 8.12
C ARG A 105 -15.18 -10.42 7.80
N LYS A 106 -15.73 -9.76 6.78
CA LYS A 106 -15.34 -8.38 6.40
C LYS A 106 -15.39 -7.38 7.57
N SER A 107 -16.27 -7.60 8.56
CA SER A 107 -16.37 -6.72 9.73
C SER A 107 -15.08 -6.62 10.55
N LEU A 108 -14.19 -7.61 10.45
CA LEU A 108 -12.88 -7.58 11.10
C LEU A 108 -11.90 -6.57 10.47
N ILE A 109 -12.20 -6.05 9.26
CA ILE A 109 -11.43 -4.94 8.67
C ILE A 109 -11.51 -3.69 9.57
N LEU A 110 -12.67 -3.44 10.20
CA LEU A 110 -12.79 -2.36 11.17
C LEU A 110 -11.86 -2.57 12.38
N ALA A 111 -11.83 -3.79 12.92
CA ALA A 111 -10.95 -4.13 14.03
C ALA A 111 -9.46 -3.96 13.65
N LEU A 112 -9.08 -4.36 12.44
CA LEU A 112 -7.74 -4.18 11.91
C LEU A 112 -7.35 -2.69 11.84
N VAL A 113 -8.22 -1.84 11.28
CA VAL A 113 -7.98 -0.39 11.18
C VAL A 113 -7.87 0.25 12.56
N ILE A 114 -8.74 -0.13 13.50
CA ILE A 114 -8.68 0.35 14.90
C ILE A 114 -7.39 -0.12 15.59
N ALA A 115 -6.97 -1.35 15.35
CA ALA A 115 -5.74 -1.89 15.91
C ALA A 115 -4.50 -1.14 15.45
N GLN A 116 -4.42 -0.82 14.15
CA GLN A 116 -3.34 -0.01 13.58
C GLN A 116 -3.32 1.41 14.19
N MET A 117 -4.49 2.02 14.34
CA MET A 117 -4.60 3.32 15.01
C MET A 117 -4.13 3.23 16.46
N ALA A 118 -4.59 2.24 17.22
CA ALA A 118 -4.20 2.04 18.60
C ALA A 118 -2.70 1.77 18.74
N GLY A 119 -2.11 0.99 17.83
CA GLY A 119 -0.66 0.76 17.79
C GLY A 119 0.13 2.06 17.64
N LYS A 120 -0.28 2.94 16.72
CA LYS A 120 0.37 4.27 16.56
C LYS A 120 0.18 5.17 17.80
N ILE A 121 -0.98 5.13 18.47
CA ILE A 121 -1.23 5.91 19.67
C ILE A 121 -0.35 5.43 20.83
N ILE A 122 -0.21 4.11 21.01
CA ILE A 122 0.48 3.52 22.17
C ILE A 122 2.01 3.58 21.99
N PHE A 123 2.50 3.24 20.79
CA PHE A 123 3.94 3.07 20.54
C PHE A 123 4.59 4.23 19.77
N GLY A 124 3.80 5.17 19.27
CA GLY A 124 4.30 6.34 18.56
C GLY A 124 4.63 6.06 17.07
N ALA A 125 5.46 6.94 16.52
CA ALA A 125 5.96 6.82 15.16
C ALA A 125 7.03 5.72 15.07
N ASP A 126 7.02 4.99 13.96
CA ASP A 126 8.06 4.01 13.69
C ASP A 126 9.34 4.71 13.22
N ILE A 127 10.42 4.56 13.98
CA ILE A 127 11.73 5.18 13.66
C ILE A 127 12.27 4.64 12.32
N GLU A 128 11.96 3.40 11.96
CA GLU A 128 12.37 2.82 10.68
C GLU A 128 11.67 3.45 9.46
N GLU A 129 10.55 4.12 9.67
CA GLU A 129 9.82 4.85 8.62
C GLU A 129 10.40 6.25 8.37
N GLN A 130 11.26 6.74 9.26
CA GLN A 130 11.86 8.06 9.16
C GLN A 130 13.08 8.00 8.24
N SER A 131 13.10 8.86 7.24
CA SER A 131 14.33 9.12 6.47
C SER A 131 15.24 10.06 7.26
N ILE A 132 16.53 10.08 6.92
CA ILE A 132 17.50 11.04 7.49
C ILE A 132 17.00 12.48 7.26
N GLU A 133 16.39 12.72 6.11
CA GLU A 133 15.79 14.02 5.76
C GLU A 133 14.63 14.40 6.70
N ASP A 134 13.78 13.43 7.09
CA ASP A 134 12.68 13.68 8.02
C ASP A 134 13.19 14.02 9.43
N VAL A 135 14.25 13.37 9.89
CA VAL A 135 14.88 13.68 11.18
C VAL A 135 15.48 15.10 11.18
N MET A 136 15.97 15.55 10.04
CA MET A 136 16.56 16.89 9.87
C MET A 136 15.52 18.01 9.74
N GLN A 137 14.30 17.69 9.32
CA GLN A 137 13.22 18.69 9.19
C GLN A 137 12.68 19.20 10.53
N GLY A 138 13.10 18.60 11.63
CA GLY A 138 12.69 18.97 12.99
C GLY A 138 11.51 18.15 13.51
N GLU A 139 11.39 18.11 14.84
CA GLU A 139 10.44 17.25 15.55
C GLU A 139 8.97 17.49 15.17
N GLY A 140 8.56 18.72 14.90
CA GLY A 140 7.15 19.05 14.61
C GLY A 140 6.64 18.48 13.29
N ALA A 141 7.42 18.58 12.21
CA ALA A 141 7.03 18.06 10.90
C ALA A 141 7.03 16.54 10.89
N THR A 142 8.02 15.93 11.54
CA THR A 142 8.14 14.48 11.71
C THR A 142 6.97 13.93 12.52
N TYR A 143 6.59 14.59 13.61
CA TYR A 143 5.46 14.21 14.45
C TYR A 143 4.13 14.24 13.69
N LEU A 144 3.87 15.30 12.93
CA LEU A 144 2.66 15.39 12.11
C LEU A 144 2.62 14.29 11.04
N LYS A 145 3.72 14.05 10.33
CA LYS A 145 3.80 13.14 9.20
C LYS A 145 3.69 11.67 9.62
N PHE A 146 4.43 11.26 10.66
CA PHE A 146 4.57 9.83 11.02
C PHE A 146 3.71 9.40 12.20
N TYR A 147 3.17 10.35 12.98
CA TYR A 147 2.32 10.04 14.13
C TYR A 147 0.88 10.50 13.94
N ILE A 148 0.63 11.80 13.80
CA ILE A 148 -0.74 12.35 13.78
C ILE A 148 -1.48 11.94 12.48
N SER A 149 -0.87 12.10 11.33
CA SER A 149 -1.49 11.80 10.03
C SER A 149 -1.99 10.35 9.90
N PRO A 150 -1.20 9.30 10.24
CA PRO A 150 -1.69 7.93 10.22
C PRO A 150 -2.83 7.67 11.20
N ILE A 151 -2.83 8.28 12.38
CA ILE A 151 -3.92 8.16 13.35
C ILE A 151 -5.21 8.74 12.78
N ILE A 152 -5.15 9.97 12.25
CA ILE A 152 -6.32 10.66 11.66
C ILE A 152 -6.83 9.88 10.44
N ALA A 153 -5.95 9.38 9.58
CA ALA A 153 -6.33 8.56 8.43
C ALA A 153 -7.06 7.28 8.88
N SER A 154 -6.48 6.54 9.83
CA SER A 154 -7.10 5.32 10.38
C SER A 154 -8.43 5.59 11.07
N LEU A 155 -8.52 6.66 11.87
CA LEU A 155 -9.78 7.09 12.49
C LEU A 155 -10.84 7.38 11.41
N SER A 156 -10.49 8.13 10.38
CA SER A 156 -11.40 8.46 9.29
C SER A 156 -11.84 7.21 8.52
N LEU A 157 -10.95 6.25 8.28
CA LEU A 157 -11.31 4.96 7.66
C LEU A 157 -12.26 4.16 8.55
N ALA A 158 -12.02 4.10 9.87
CA ALA A 158 -12.92 3.45 10.82
C ALA A 158 -14.31 4.11 10.83
N LEU A 159 -14.35 5.46 10.88
CA LEU A 159 -15.61 6.21 10.81
C LEU A 159 -16.34 5.99 9.47
N SER A 160 -15.62 5.87 8.35
CA SER A 160 -16.25 5.59 7.05
C SER A 160 -16.95 4.23 7.01
N ILE A 161 -16.41 3.22 7.70
CA ILE A 161 -17.05 1.91 7.82
C ILE A 161 -18.31 2.00 8.67
N ILE A 162 -18.30 2.79 9.75
CA ILE A 162 -19.42 2.94 10.68
C ILE A 162 -20.53 3.79 10.05
N PHE A 163 -20.16 4.94 9.48
CA PHE A 163 -21.06 5.91 8.88
C PHE A 163 -21.17 5.80 7.36
N PHE A 164 -21.06 4.59 6.81
CA PHE A 164 -21.03 4.32 5.36
C PHE A 164 -22.24 4.86 4.59
N ARG A 165 -23.35 5.13 5.25
CA ARG A 165 -24.57 5.72 4.64
C ARG A 165 -24.45 7.21 4.36
N TYR A 166 -23.44 7.88 4.93
CA TYR A 166 -23.21 9.30 4.74
C TYR A 166 -22.46 9.54 3.43
N LYS A 167 -23.18 9.84 2.36
CA LYS A 167 -22.65 9.98 0.99
C LYS A 167 -21.61 11.07 0.79
N HIS A 168 -21.49 12.02 1.72
CA HIS A 168 -20.49 13.09 1.64
C HIS A 168 -19.18 12.73 2.35
N PHE A 169 -19.08 11.56 2.95
CA PHE A 169 -17.89 11.15 3.66
C PHE A 169 -16.62 11.15 2.78
N PRO A 170 -16.66 10.70 1.50
CA PRO A 170 -15.51 10.80 0.61
C PRO A 170 -15.02 12.23 0.40
N LEU A 171 -15.94 13.21 0.30
CA LEU A 171 -15.57 14.63 0.18
C LEU A 171 -14.91 15.15 1.46
N LEU A 172 -15.44 14.78 2.65
CA LEU A 172 -14.81 15.13 3.92
C LEU A 172 -13.39 14.56 4.03
N PHE A 173 -13.18 13.34 3.54
CA PHE A 173 -11.86 12.72 3.50
C PHE A 173 -10.92 13.44 2.54
N SER A 174 -11.43 13.97 1.42
CA SER A 174 -10.65 14.83 0.51
C SER A 174 -10.28 16.16 1.15
N LEU A 175 -11.21 16.81 1.87
CA LEU A 175 -10.93 18.05 2.60
C LEU A 175 -9.89 17.84 3.69
N LEU A 176 -9.96 16.72 4.42
CA LEU A 176 -8.92 16.32 5.35
C LEU A 176 -7.56 16.18 4.65
N GLY A 177 -7.54 15.61 3.45
CA GLY A 177 -6.33 15.50 2.63
C GLY A 177 -5.72 16.88 2.33
N ILE A 178 -6.54 17.84 1.93
CA ILE A 178 -6.09 19.23 1.70
C ILE A 178 -5.52 19.84 2.99
N ALA A 179 -6.22 19.68 4.11
CA ALA A 179 -5.74 20.19 5.40
C ALA A 179 -4.37 19.59 5.78
N LEU A 180 -4.18 18.28 5.60
CA LEU A 180 -2.90 17.61 5.86
C LEU A 180 -1.78 18.12 4.94
N ILE A 181 -2.08 18.40 3.66
CA ILE A 181 -1.10 18.99 2.72
C ILE A 181 -0.67 20.38 3.20
N VAL A 182 -1.62 21.23 3.57
CA VAL A 182 -1.36 22.59 4.09
C VAL A 182 -0.52 22.56 5.35
N LEU A 183 -0.79 21.59 6.24
CA LEU A 183 -0.03 21.38 7.48
C LEU A 183 1.35 20.73 7.27
N GLY A 184 1.72 20.36 6.03
CA GLY A 184 3.04 19.81 5.70
C GLY A 184 3.10 18.28 5.56
N ALA A 185 2.04 17.53 5.89
CA ALA A 185 1.97 16.08 5.71
C ALA A 185 1.56 15.71 4.26
N ARG A 186 2.35 16.13 3.27
CA ARG A 186 2.01 16.08 1.83
C ARG A 186 1.64 14.68 1.33
N SER A 187 2.43 13.65 1.67
CA SER A 187 2.19 12.28 1.20
C SER A 187 0.88 11.71 1.73
N SER A 188 0.66 11.80 3.05
CA SER A 188 -0.57 11.34 3.69
C SER A 188 -1.78 12.14 3.20
N GLY A 189 -1.62 13.47 3.07
CA GLY A 189 -2.65 14.34 2.54
C GLY A 189 -2.99 14.05 1.09
N GLY A 190 -1.97 13.81 0.24
CA GLY A 190 -2.16 13.42 -1.17
C GLY A 190 -2.90 12.10 -1.30
N ILE A 191 -2.56 11.10 -0.49
CA ILE A 191 -3.25 9.80 -0.45
C ILE A 191 -4.72 10.00 -0.02
N ALA A 192 -4.97 10.80 1.04
CA ALA A 192 -6.33 11.06 1.52
C ALA A 192 -7.17 11.81 0.48
N LEU A 193 -6.61 12.86 -0.13
CA LEU A 193 -7.27 13.65 -1.18
C LEU A 193 -7.64 12.77 -2.38
N ALA A 194 -6.67 12.01 -2.91
CA ALA A 194 -6.91 11.13 -4.05
C ALA A 194 -7.93 10.04 -3.71
N THR A 195 -7.86 9.46 -2.50
CA THR A 195 -8.81 8.45 -2.03
C THR A 195 -10.24 8.99 -1.99
N GLY A 196 -10.44 10.15 -1.40
CA GLY A 196 -11.76 10.76 -1.32
C GLY A 196 -12.34 11.10 -2.68
N LEU A 197 -11.55 11.73 -3.57
CA LEU A 197 -11.97 12.07 -4.94
C LEU A 197 -12.31 10.83 -5.76
N VAL A 198 -11.44 9.81 -5.77
CA VAL A 198 -11.70 8.57 -6.52
C VAL A 198 -12.92 7.84 -5.98
N THR A 199 -13.09 7.77 -4.65
CA THR A 199 -14.28 7.14 -4.06
C THR A 199 -15.55 7.89 -4.44
N TYR A 200 -15.55 9.23 -4.36
CA TYR A 200 -16.67 10.06 -4.78
C TYR A 200 -17.03 9.83 -6.25
N MET A 201 -16.04 9.80 -7.14
CA MET A 201 -16.26 9.51 -8.58
C MET A 201 -16.85 8.11 -8.82
N ILE A 202 -16.41 7.10 -8.06
CA ILE A 202 -16.94 5.74 -8.14
C ILE A 202 -18.41 5.71 -7.67
N GLU A 203 -18.71 6.32 -6.54
CA GLU A 203 -20.07 6.36 -5.98
C GLU A 203 -21.06 7.07 -6.90
N HIS A 204 -20.65 8.16 -7.52
CA HIS A 204 -21.48 8.91 -8.48
C HIS A 204 -21.41 8.31 -9.90
N ARG A 205 -20.81 7.13 -10.07
CA ARG A 205 -20.69 6.41 -11.35
C ARG A 205 -20.13 7.26 -12.50
N VAL A 206 -19.28 8.25 -12.19
CA VAL A 206 -18.65 9.12 -13.21
C VAL A 206 -17.91 8.28 -14.27
N PHE A 207 -17.29 7.17 -13.86
CA PHE A 207 -16.58 6.25 -14.74
C PHE A 207 -17.48 5.46 -15.70
N THR A 208 -18.80 5.41 -15.46
CA THR A 208 -19.74 4.60 -16.27
C THR A 208 -20.53 5.44 -17.28
N TYR A 209 -20.59 6.76 -17.10
CA TYR A 209 -21.49 7.60 -17.87
C TYR A 209 -20.99 7.98 -19.27
N ASN A 210 -19.71 8.31 -19.40
CA ASN A 210 -19.13 8.65 -20.71
C ASN A 210 -17.62 8.75 -20.63
N ARG A 211 -16.90 8.14 -21.58
CA ARG A 211 -15.43 8.24 -21.67
C ARG A 211 -14.96 9.68 -21.82
N LYS A 212 -15.74 10.53 -22.53
CA LYS A 212 -15.44 11.97 -22.69
C LYS A 212 -15.59 12.73 -21.36
N ALA A 213 -16.64 12.45 -20.60
CA ALA A 213 -16.84 13.05 -19.27
C ALA A 213 -15.74 12.63 -18.29
N LEU A 214 -15.31 11.36 -18.33
CA LEU A 214 -14.19 10.86 -17.55
C LEU A 214 -12.88 11.60 -17.92
N ALA A 215 -12.56 11.71 -19.22
CA ALA A 215 -11.38 12.42 -19.68
C ALA A 215 -11.43 13.90 -19.26
N LEU A 216 -12.57 14.55 -19.40
CA LEU A 216 -12.77 15.94 -18.97
C LEU A 216 -12.59 16.09 -17.46
N SER A 217 -13.18 15.21 -16.66
CA SER A 217 -13.00 15.23 -15.19
C SER A 217 -11.54 15.05 -14.81
N PHE A 218 -10.81 14.17 -15.49
CA PHE A 218 -9.38 13.95 -15.26
C PHE A 218 -8.55 15.19 -15.63
N ILE A 219 -8.86 15.84 -16.75
CA ILE A 219 -8.22 17.10 -17.17
C ILE A 219 -8.49 18.20 -16.14
N ILE A 220 -9.73 18.34 -15.66
CA ILE A 220 -10.10 19.33 -14.64
C ILE A 220 -9.33 19.07 -13.34
N ILE A 221 -9.26 17.80 -12.88
CA ILE A 221 -8.52 17.45 -11.67
C ILE A 221 -7.04 17.80 -11.83
N ILE A 222 -6.42 17.49 -12.98
CA ILE A 222 -5.03 17.83 -13.25
C ILE A 222 -4.85 19.36 -13.26
N ALA A 223 -5.73 20.09 -13.95
CA ALA A 223 -5.63 21.54 -14.04
C ALA A 223 -5.78 22.22 -12.67
N VAL A 224 -6.77 21.78 -11.87
CA VAL A 224 -6.97 22.28 -10.50
C VAL A 224 -5.77 21.93 -9.61
N SER A 225 -5.29 20.69 -9.65
CA SER A 225 -4.11 20.26 -8.89
C SER A 225 -2.87 21.06 -9.27
N TYR A 226 -2.68 21.30 -10.57
CA TYR A 226 -1.57 22.12 -11.05
C TYR A 226 -1.71 23.60 -10.63
N SER A 227 -2.91 24.16 -10.64
CA SER A 227 -3.16 25.53 -10.18
C SER A 227 -2.82 25.70 -8.69
N PHE A 228 -3.23 24.75 -7.86
CA PHE A 228 -2.84 24.73 -6.43
C PHE A 228 -1.33 24.59 -6.26
N TYR A 229 -0.70 23.73 -7.04
CA TYR A 229 0.74 23.55 -7.04
C TYR A 229 1.46 24.85 -7.43
N ALA A 230 1.07 25.49 -8.53
CA ALA A 230 1.66 26.74 -9.00
C ALA A 230 1.46 27.88 -7.98
N TYR A 231 0.28 27.94 -7.35
CA TYR A 231 0.00 28.86 -6.24
C TYR A 231 0.94 28.62 -5.06
N TYR A 232 1.11 27.35 -4.64
CA TYR A 232 2.04 26.99 -3.58
C TYR A 232 3.47 27.43 -3.90
N VAL A 233 3.95 27.12 -5.12
CA VAL A 233 5.30 27.51 -5.57
C VAL A 233 5.46 29.04 -5.54
N SER A 234 4.48 29.80 -6.02
CA SER A 234 4.55 31.27 -6.02
C SER A 234 4.65 31.84 -4.60
N ARG A 235 3.92 31.27 -3.62
CA ARG A 235 3.97 31.71 -2.22
C ARG A 235 5.29 31.35 -1.53
N VAL A 236 5.87 30.20 -1.88
CA VAL A 236 7.22 29.83 -1.42
C VAL A 236 8.27 30.79 -1.97
N LEU A 237 8.22 31.08 -3.27
CA LEU A 237 9.17 32.02 -3.90
C LEU A 237 9.01 33.47 -3.36
N ALA A 238 7.81 33.86 -2.96
CA ALA A 238 7.54 35.13 -2.30
C ALA A 238 8.01 35.17 -0.83
N GLY A 239 8.52 34.06 -0.28
CA GLY A 239 8.98 33.96 1.11
C GLY A 239 7.87 33.87 2.16
N GLU A 240 6.62 33.69 1.74
CA GLU A 240 5.45 33.62 2.64
C GLU A 240 5.30 32.23 3.28
N ILE A 241 5.87 31.20 2.64
CA ILE A 241 5.91 29.84 3.16
C ILE A 241 7.35 29.42 3.38
N THR A 242 7.76 29.27 4.62
CA THR A 242 9.15 28.94 5.03
C THR A 242 9.29 27.56 5.64
N SER A 243 8.36 26.64 5.40
CA SER A 243 8.43 25.27 5.93
C SER A 243 9.67 24.52 5.40
N GLY A 244 10.20 23.52 6.12
CA GLY A 244 11.37 22.74 5.71
C GLY A 244 11.28 22.18 4.28
N ASN A 245 10.06 21.88 3.83
CA ASN A 245 9.78 21.43 2.47
C ASN A 245 9.80 22.55 1.41
N SER A 246 9.71 23.83 1.78
CA SER A 246 9.77 24.94 0.83
C SER A 246 11.16 25.05 0.19
N ARG A 247 12.21 24.61 0.88
CA ARG A 247 13.57 24.57 0.36
C ARG A 247 13.66 23.81 -0.97
N GLN A 248 12.92 22.70 -1.13
CA GLN A 248 12.91 21.92 -2.37
C GLN A 248 12.51 22.73 -3.62
N VAL A 249 11.67 23.76 -3.45
CA VAL A 249 11.26 24.65 -4.54
C VAL A 249 12.43 25.44 -5.09
N PHE A 250 13.37 25.86 -4.22
CA PHE A 250 14.57 26.61 -4.61
C PHE A 250 15.65 25.76 -5.28
N LEU A 251 15.54 24.42 -5.24
CA LEU A 251 16.46 23.47 -5.90
C LEU A 251 16.13 23.22 -7.35
N CYS A 252 14.87 23.43 -7.72
CA CYS A 252 14.43 23.15 -9.06
C CYS A 252 14.90 24.26 -10.00
N ASN A 253 15.44 23.90 -11.16
CA ASN A 253 15.71 24.87 -12.22
C ASN A 253 14.42 25.53 -12.69
N ASN A 254 13.36 24.74 -12.80
CA ASN A 254 12.01 25.22 -13.04
C ASN A 254 11.07 24.73 -11.93
N PRO A 255 10.89 25.53 -10.85
CA PRO A 255 10.05 25.13 -9.71
C PRO A 255 8.57 24.94 -10.07
N TYR A 256 8.11 25.45 -11.21
CA TYR A 256 6.75 25.19 -11.71
C TYR A 256 6.61 23.85 -12.43
N ASN A 257 7.70 23.12 -12.66
CA ASN A 257 7.68 21.75 -13.15
C ASN A 257 7.49 20.75 -11.98
N PRO A 258 6.31 20.14 -11.83
CA PRO A 258 6.06 19.23 -10.70
C PRO A 258 6.97 17.98 -10.70
N LEU A 259 7.50 17.57 -11.86
CA LEU A 259 8.42 16.43 -11.95
C LEU A 259 9.79 16.79 -11.34
N GLU A 260 10.29 18.01 -11.56
CA GLU A 260 11.55 18.44 -10.93
C GLU A 260 11.41 18.50 -9.40
N LEU A 261 10.27 19.03 -8.89
CA LEU A 261 10.03 19.06 -7.46
C LEU A 261 9.91 17.65 -6.87
N LEU A 262 9.26 16.73 -7.60
CA LEU A 262 9.18 15.32 -7.19
C LEU A 262 10.57 14.69 -7.12
N MET A 263 11.44 14.95 -8.11
CA MET A 263 12.82 14.44 -8.13
C MET A 263 13.65 15.06 -7.01
N ALA A 264 13.55 16.38 -6.78
CA ALA A 264 14.23 17.05 -5.67
C ALA A 264 13.80 16.49 -4.30
N GLY A 265 12.53 16.17 -4.12
CA GLY A 265 12.00 15.58 -2.89
C GLY A 265 12.16 14.06 -2.78
N ARG A 266 12.70 13.39 -3.79
CA ARG A 266 12.83 11.92 -3.88
C ARG A 266 14.17 11.51 -4.53
N SER A 267 15.23 12.25 -4.26
CA SER A 267 16.59 11.97 -4.74
C SER A 267 17.03 10.54 -4.41
N GLU A 268 16.63 10.00 -3.28
CA GLU A 268 16.91 8.62 -2.86
C GLU A 268 16.35 7.56 -3.83
N ALA A 269 15.14 7.78 -4.38
CA ALA A 269 14.57 6.85 -5.36
C ALA A 269 15.34 6.87 -6.68
N TRP A 270 15.82 8.06 -7.08
CA TRP A 270 16.64 8.22 -8.28
C TRP A 270 18.03 7.58 -8.14
N VAL A 271 18.68 7.80 -7.00
CA VAL A 271 19.95 7.17 -6.67
C VAL A 271 19.81 5.65 -6.59
N GLY A 272 18.73 5.17 -5.97
CA GLY A 272 18.39 3.74 -5.94
C GLY A 272 18.17 3.16 -7.34
N TRP A 273 17.53 3.91 -8.25
CA TRP A 273 17.38 3.51 -9.65
C TRP A 273 18.72 3.40 -10.37
N GLN A 274 19.62 4.38 -10.19
CA GLN A 274 20.94 4.34 -10.77
C GLN A 274 21.75 3.15 -10.23
N ALA A 275 21.68 2.89 -8.93
CA ALA A 275 22.31 1.72 -8.33
C ALA A 275 21.76 0.40 -8.90
N PHE A 276 20.45 0.33 -9.14
CA PHE A 276 19.85 -0.82 -9.82
C PHE A 276 20.41 -1.01 -11.24
N MET A 277 20.53 0.06 -12.02
CA MET A 277 21.07 -0.02 -13.38
C MET A 277 22.56 -0.39 -13.40
N ASP A 278 23.34 0.03 -12.41
CA ASP A 278 24.77 -0.30 -12.31
C ASP A 278 25.00 -1.81 -12.04
N LYS A 279 24.07 -2.49 -11.35
CA LYS A 279 24.11 -3.95 -11.11
C LYS A 279 22.77 -4.60 -11.51
N PHE A 280 22.39 -4.45 -12.75
CA PHE A 280 21.08 -4.77 -13.27
C PHE A 280 20.61 -6.22 -13.02
N TRP A 281 21.50 -7.22 -13.23
CA TRP A 281 21.08 -8.63 -13.21
C TRP A 281 20.82 -9.17 -11.81
N PHE A 282 21.73 -8.93 -10.86
CA PHE A 282 21.69 -9.55 -9.52
C PHE A 282 21.68 -8.53 -8.38
N GLY A 283 21.73 -7.24 -8.70
CA GLY A 283 21.72 -6.19 -7.69
C GLY A 283 23.01 -6.11 -6.87
N HIS A 284 22.93 -5.39 -5.77
CA HIS A 284 24.03 -5.17 -4.81
C HIS A 284 23.99 -6.10 -3.59
N GLY A 285 22.99 -6.99 -3.50
CA GLY A 285 22.66 -7.76 -2.31
C GLY A 285 21.83 -6.97 -1.30
N ALA A 286 21.36 -7.65 -0.25
CA ALA A 286 20.52 -7.05 0.77
C ALA A 286 21.30 -6.05 1.63
N TRP A 287 20.71 -4.89 1.86
CA TRP A 287 21.27 -3.82 2.69
C TRP A 287 22.69 -3.41 2.27
N PRO A 288 22.90 -3.06 0.99
CA PRO A 288 24.23 -2.82 0.46
C PRO A 288 24.81 -1.52 0.98
N TYR A 289 26.08 -1.58 1.40
CA TYR A 289 26.85 -0.39 1.74
C TYR A 289 27.42 0.27 0.49
N ASP A 290 27.41 1.61 0.47
CA ASP A 290 28.11 2.39 -0.56
C ASP A 290 29.60 2.48 -0.23
N SER A 291 30.33 1.38 -0.43
CA SER A 291 31.76 1.30 -0.12
C SER A 291 32.63 2.33 -0.86
N THR A 292 32.13 2.86 -1.98
CA THR A 292 32.84 3.86 -2.80
C THR A 292 32.42 5.29 -2.47
N GLY A 293 31.33 5.47 -1.72
CA GLY A 293 30.69 6.77 -1.50
C GLY A 293 30.11 7.40 -2.77
N ARG A 294 29.97 6.63 -3.86
CA ARG A 294 29.45 7.13 -5.15
C ARG A 294 28.02 7.56 -5.04
N TYR A 295 27.15 6.73 -4.50
CA TYR A 295 25.71 6.99 -4.40
C TYR A 295 25.42 8.08 -3.37
N GLN A 296 26.18 8.11 -2.29
CA GLN A 296 26.11 9.18 -1.31
C GLN A 296 26.48 10.54 -1.95
N ARG A 297 27.58 10.60 -2.74
CA ARG A 297 27.95 11.82 -3.48
C ARG A 297 26.89 12.22 -4.51
N MET A 298 26.28 11.26 -5.22
CA MET A 298 25.16 11.55 -6.14
C MET A 298 23.98 12.16 -5.40
N MET A 299 23.61 11.61 -4.25
CA MET A 299 22.52 12.14 -3.43
C MET A 299 22.83 13.56 -2.95
N LEU A 300 24.06 13.79 -2.47
CA LEU A 300 24.53 15.12 -2.07
C LEU A 300 24.52 16.11 -3.25
N ALA A 301 24.99 15.71 -4.43
CA ALA A 301 24.99 16.56 -5.62
C ALA A 301 23.58 16.94 -6.07
N MET A 302 22.59 16.04 -5.93
CA MET A 302 21.19 16.34 -6.20
C MET A 302 20.57 17.26 -5.14
N GLN A 303 21.15 17.30 -3.96
CA GLN A 303 20.72 18.11 -2.81
C GLN A 303 21.62 19.34 -2.60
N ASP A 304 22.58 19.62 -3.45
CA ASP A 304 23.68 20.56 -3.27
C ASP A 304 23.31 22.06 -3.13
N GLY A 305 22.05 22.40 -3.16
CA GLY A 305 21.53 23.67 -2.63
C GLY A 305 20.89 23.53 -1.24
N PHE A 306 20.82 22.34 -0.63
CA PHE A 306 19.98 22.02 0.53
C PHE A 306 20.68 21.26 1.63
N SER A 307 21.83 20.63 1.37
CA SER A 307 22.42 19.78 2.37
C SER A 307 23.08 20.62 3.48
N THR A 308 22.52 20.49 4.65
CA THR A 308 23.27 20.67 5.90
C THR A 308 24.34 19.57 6.08
N PHE A 309 24.47 18.63 5.14
CA PHE A 309 25.51 17.63 5.13
C PHE A 309 26.81 18.26 4.68
N THR A 310 27.72 18.47 5.61
CA THR A 310 29.10 18.81 5.32
C THR A 310 29.83 17.56 4.79
N ARG A 311 30.84 17.75 3.94
CA ARG A 311 31.74 16.66 3.44
C ARG A 311 32.28 15.76 4.54
N SER A 312 32.36 16.24 5.78
CA SER A 312 32.78 15.48 6.96
C SER A 312 31.78 14.40 7.41
N GLN A 313 30.56 14.39 6.89
CA GLN A 313 29.51 13.41 7.23
C GLN A 313 29.41 12.26 6.24
N ILE A 314 30.31 12.16 5.25
CA ILE A 314 30.41 10.99 4.38
C ILE A 314 30.83 9.80 5.23
N SER A 315 29.92 8.90 5.51
CA SER A 315 30.16 7.70 6.30
C SER A 315 30.43 6.53 5.38
N TYR A 316 31.52 5.80 5.64
CA TYR A 316 31.83 4.52 4.96
C TYR A 316 30.78 3.42 5.24
N HIS A 317 29.89 3.64 6.19
CA HIS A 317 28.78 2.74 6.52
C HIS A 317 27.44 3.20 5.96
N PHE A 318 27.46 4.11 4.99
CA PHE A 318 26.25 4.59 4.36
C PHE A 318 25.61 3.48 3.51
N LEU A 319 24.35 3.17 3.78
CA LEU A 319 23.58 2.25 2.95
C LEU A 319 23.17 2.96 1.66
N ILE A 320 23.21 2.24 0.54
CA ILE A 320 22.69 2.77 -0.72
C ILE A 320 21.21 3.09 -0.51
N PRO A 321 20.78 4.35 -0.68
CA PRO A 321 19.41 4.73 -0.39
C PRO A 321 18.44 4.16 -1.41
N SER A 322 17.31 3.69 -0.95
CA SER A 322 16.22 3.21 -1.80
C SER A 322 14.87 3.52 -1.15
N HIS A 323 14.33 4.67 -1.48
CA HIS A 323 13.02 5.10 -0.98
C HIS A 323 11.87 4.63 -1.90
N SER A 324 11.97 3.37 -2.37
CA SER A 324 10.97 2.69 -3.17
C SER A 324 11.07 1.18 -2.92
N VAL A 325 9.96 0.55 -2.57
CA VAL A 325 9.94 -0.93 -2.41
C VAL A 325 10.25 -1.61 -3.74
N LEU A 326 9.73 -1.08 -4.84
CA LEU A 326 9.93 -1.65 -6.17
C LEU A 326 11.37 -1.49 -6.66
N ILE A 327 11.87 -0.25 -6.65
CA ILE A 327 13.25 0.05 -7.07
C ILE A 327 14.25 -0.62 -6.12
N GLY A 328 13.98 -0.59 -4.81
CA GLY A 328 14.82 -1.24 -3.81
C GLY A 328 14.94 -2.75 -3.99
N SER A 329 13.86 -3.41 -4.41
CA SER A 329 13.91 -4.83 -4.77
C SER A 329 14.87 -5.08 -5.95
N GLY A 330 14.85 -4.21 -6.97
CA GLY A 330 15.78 -4.27 -8.09
C GLY A 330 17.22 -3.94 -7.70
N MET A 331 17.42 -2.87 -6.94
CA MET A 331 18.73 -2.44 -6.45
C MET A 331 19.41 -3.51 -5.59
N MET A 332 18.64 -4.14 -4.70
CA MET A 332 19.18 -5.20 -3.84
C MET A 332 19.40 -6.51 -4.58
N ASN A 333 18.43 -6.96 -5.37
CA ASN A 333 18.40 -8.34 -5.87
C ASN A 333 18.23 -8.47 -7.39
N GLY A 334 18.38 -7.38 -8.14
CA GLY A 334 18.40 -7.35 -9.61
C GLY A 334 17.03 -7.41 -10.28
N VAL A 335 17.05 -7.52 -11.61
CA VAL A 335 15.87 -7.36 -12.47
C VAL A 335 14.78 -8.41 -12.21
N PHE A 336 15.16 -9.63 -11.90
CA PHE A 336 14.16 -10.70 -11.67
C PHE A 336 13.39 -10.48 -10.38
N ALA A 337 14.05 -9.99 -9.32
CA ALA A 337 13.38 -9.58 -8.08
C ALA A 337 12.52 -8.33 -8.29
N PHE A 338 12.98 -7.35 -9.09
CA PHE A 338 12.20 -6.18 -9.49
C PHE A 338 10.90 -6.59 -10.20
N LEU A 339 10.98 -7.48 -11.20
CA LEU A 339 9.83 -7.96 -11.96
C LEU A 339 8.87 -8.78 -11.09
N SER A 340 9.40 -9.62 -10.21
CA SER A 340 8.59 -10.43 -9.29
C SER A 340 7.84 -9.56 -8.29
N MET A 341 8.50 -8.56 -7.71
CA MET A 341 7.89 -7.55 -6.85
C MET A 341 6.83 -6.74 -7.60
N GLY A 342 7.17 -6.29 -8.81
CA GLY A 342 6.25 -5.59 -9.71
C GLY A 342 5.00 -6.41 -10.01
N PHE A 343 5.16 -7.72 -10.26
CA PHE A 343 4.03 -8.62 -10.47
C PHE A 343 3.14 -8.72 -9.21
N ILE A 344 3.71 -8.87 -8.01
CA ILE A 344 2.96 -8.91 -6.75
C ILE A 344 2.14 -7.63 -6.58
N VAL A 345 2.78 -6.46 -6.70
CA VAL A 345 2.11 -5.17 -6.57
C VAL A 345 1.00 -5.02 -7.62
N PHE A 346 1.32 -5.26 -8.89
CA PHE A 346 0.35 -5.16 -10.00
C PHE A 346 -0.83 -6.10 -9.81
N TYR A 347 -0.59 -7.33 -9.33
CA TYR A 347 -1.65 -8.29 -9.06
C TYR A 347 -2.68 -7.73 -8.08
N PHE A 348 -2.24 -7.17 -6.95
CA PHE A 348 -3.15 -6.61 -5.96
C PHE A 348 -3.81 -5.31 -6.43
N LEU A 349 -3.09 -4.43 -7.12
CA LEU A 349 -3.69 -3.24 -7.75
C LEU A 349 -4.79 -3.62 -8.74
N LYS A 350 -4.55 -4.59 -9.62
CA LYS A 350 -5.55 -5.12 -10.55
C LYS A 350 -6.79 -5.67 -9.81
N LYS A 351 -6.60 -6.45 -8.73
CA LYS A 351 -7.70 -6.99 -7.93
C LYS A 351 -8.47 -5.87 -7.21
N GLY A 352 -7.80 -4.87 -6.69
CA GLY A 352 -8.41 -3.70 -6.08
C GLY A 352 -9.29 -2.94 -7.06
N VAL A 353 -8.75 -2.58 -8.22
CA VAL A 353 -9.49 -1.86 -9.28
C VAL A 353 -10.70 -2.68 -9.77
N GLN A 354 -10.55 -4.00 -9.96
CA GLN A 354 -11.66 -4.87 -10.32
C GLN A 354 -12.79 -4.91 -9.29
N SER A 355 -12.46 -4.59 -8.04
CA SER A 355 -13.41 -4.59 -6.92
C SER A 355 -14.14 -3.26 -6.73
N PHE A 356 -13.67 -2.14 -7.28
CA PHE A 356 -14.24 -0.81 -7.04
C PHE A 356 -15.74 -0.72 -7.28
N MET A 357 -16.21 -1.29 -8.39
CA MET A 357 -17.63 -1.23 -8.77
C MET A 357 -18.49 -2.32 -8.12
N ARG A 358 -17.89 -3.29 -7.45
CA ARG A 358 -18.55 -4.48 -6.88
C ARG A 358 -18.47 -4.54 -5.36
N CYS A 359 -17.66 -3.68 -4.78
CA CYS A 359 -17.48 -3.59 -3.34
C CYS A 359 -18.75 -3.05 -2.67
N ASP A 360 -19.08 -3.60 -1.51
CA ASP A 360 -20.05 -3.01 -0.60
C ASP A 360 -19.66 -1.57 -0.25
N ASP A 361 -20.63 -0.64 -0.32
CA ASP A 361 -20.40 0.79 -0.06
C ASP A 361 -19.70 1.05 1.27
N ARG A 362 -19.95 0.21 2.27
CA ARG A 362 -19.29 0.26 3.59
C ARG A 362 -17.76 0.21 3.52
N TYR A 363 -17.19 -0.55 2.57
CA TYR A 363 -15.75 -0.76 2.48
C TYR A 363 -15.11 -0.05 1.29
N LYS A 364 -15.87 0.72 0.53
CA LYS A 364 -15.42 1.33 -0.72
C LYS A 364 -14.28 2.32 -0.49
N LEU A 365 -14.43 3.25 0.46
CA LEU A 365 -13.38 4.21 0.81
C LEU A 365 -12.11 3.50 1.30
N VAL A 366 -12.27 2.48 2.14
CA VAL A 366 -11.16 1.68 2.67
C VAL A 366 -10.42 0.95 1.55
N LEU A 367 -11.15 0.33 0.61
CA LEU A 367 -10.56 -0.34 -0.55
C LEU A 367 -9.74 0.65 -1.41
N VAL A 368 -10.33 1.80 -1.74
CA VAL A 368 -9.66 2.82 -2.55
C VAL A 368 -8.43 3.35 -1.84
N TYR A 369 -8.52 3.59 -0.52
CA TYR A 369 -7.38 4.01 0.29
C TYR A 369 -6.22 3.01 0.20
N TYR A 370 -6.47 1.72 0.45
CA TYR A 370 -5.41 0.72 0.40
C TYR A 370 -4.83 0.51 -1.01
N VAL A 371 -5.63 0.70 -2.07
CA VAL A 371 -5.12 0.65 -3.45
C VAL A 371 -4.19 1.84 -3.74
N ILE A 372 -4.59 3.05 -3.37
CA ILE A 372 -3.78 4.26 -3.59
C ILE A 372 -2.53 4.22 -2.70
N ASN A 373 -2.70 3.84 -1.43
CA ASN A 373 -1.58 3.71 -0.50
C ASN A 373 -0.59 2.62 -0.93
N LEU A 374 -1.06 1.51 -1.49
CA LEU A 374 -0.22 0.46 -2.05
C LEU A 374 0.61 0.98 -3.22
N LEU A 375 -0.01 1.71 -4.15
CA LEU A 375 0.70 2.32 -5.28
C LEU A 375 1.77 3.31 -4.78
N TRP A 376 1.40 4.18 -3.84
CA TRP A 376 2.33 5.14 -3.24
C TRP A 376 3.49 4.43 -2.54
N THR A 377 3.19 3.44 -1.71
CA THR A 377 4.19 2.70 -0.94
C THR A 377 5.16 1.94 -1.86
N ALA A 378 4.66 1.30 -2.89
CA ALA A 378 5.51 0.60 -3.86
C ALA A 378 6.51 1.52 -4.54
N MET A 379 6.10 2.76 -4.86
CA MET A 379 6.91 3.72 -5.60
C MET A 379 7.79 4.60 -4.71
N PHE A 380 7.34 4.94 -3.49
CA PHE A 380 7.92 6.04 -2.71
C PHE A 380 8.14 5.74 -1.22
N SER A 381 8.15 4.48 -0.81
CA SER A 381 8.40 4.11 0.58
C SER A 381 9.55 3.11 0.73
N PRO A 382 10.26 3.12 1.86
CA PRO A 382 11.38 2.21 2.08
C PRO A 382 10.95 0.74 2.14
N GLN A 383 11.92 -0.18 2.02
CA GLN A 383 11.70 -1.64 1.99
C GLN A 383 11.02 -2.19 3.26
N SER A 384 11.13 -1.53 4.40
CA SER A 384 10.46 -1.93 5.65
C SER A 384 8.93 -2.00 5.49
N HIS A 385 8.34 -1.17 4.64
CA HIS A 385 6.91 -1.20 4.35
C HIS A 385 6.44 -2.50 3.70
N PHE A 386 7.32 -3.20 2.97
CA PHE A 386 6.97 -4.47 2.35
C PHE A 386 6.67 -5.56 3.40
N ARG A 387 7.25 -5.52 4.58
CA ARG A 387 6.98 -6.50 5.64
C ARG A 387 5.85 -6.07 6.59
N GLN A 388 5.53 -4.78 6.70
CA GLN A 388 4.60 -4.24 7.69
C GLN A 388 3.28 -3.76 7.09
N SER A 389 3.30 -2.70 6.30
CA SER A 389 2.08 -2.05 5.82
C SER A 389 1.51 -2.66 4.53
N MET A 390 2.37 -3.13 3.61
CA MET A 390 1.88 -3.73 2.36
C MET A 390 1.10 -5.04 2.57
N PRO A 391 1.47 -5.96 3.46
CA PRO A 391 0.67 -7.16 3.72
C PRO A 391 -0.75 -6.86 4.19
N VAL A 392 -0.94 -5.78 4.94
CA VAL A 392 -2.26 -5.30 5.35
C VAL A 392 -3.07 -4.85 4.13
N ALA A 393 -2.47 -4.00 3.28
CA ALA A 393 -3.12 -3.58 2.04
C ALA A 393 -3.47 -4.77 1.13
N PHE A 394 -2.55 -5.72 0.97
CA PHE A 394 -2.76 -6.94 0.21
C PHE A 394 -3.92 -7.76 0.77
N ALA A 395 -3.97 -7.98 2.08
CA ALA A 395 -5.01 -8.77 2.73
C ALA A 395 -6.39 -8.10 2.62
N VAL A 396 -6.49 -6.80 2.87
CA VAL A 396 -7.75 -6.05 2.75
C VAL A 396 -8.27 -6.08 1.32
N ILE A 397 -7.41 -5.78 0.33
CA ILE A 397 -7.77 -5.83 -1.09
C ILE A 397 -8.22 -7.24 -1.48
N PHE A 398 -7.48 -8.28 -1.05
CA PHE A 398 -7.79 -9.67 -1.36
C PHE A 398 -9.14 -10.10 -0.78
N ILE A 399 -9.41 -9.79 0.48
CA ILE A 399 -10.66 -10.17 1.17
C ILE A 399 -11.87 -9.48 0.53
N ILE A 400 -11.76 -8.19 0.22
CA ILE A 400 -12.84 -7.46 -0.44
C ILE A 400 -13.09 -8.04 -1.85
N TYR A 401 -12.02 -8.31 -2.61
CA TYR A 401 -12.13 -8.93 -3.93
C TYR A 401 -12.78 -10.32 -3.87
N ALA A 402 -12.32 -11.18 -2.96
CA ALA A 402 -12.83 -12.55 -2.81
C ALA A 402 -14.31 -12.55 -2.41
N SER A 403 -14.70 -11.63 -1.53
CA SER A 403 -16.10 -11.46 -1.14
C SER A 403 -16.98 -11.01 -2.32
N ALA A 404 -16.55 -9.98 -3.06
CA ALA A 404 -17.32 -9.50 -4.23
C ALA A 404 -17.45 -10.57 -5.33
N ALA A 405 -16.42 -11.40 -5.50
CA ALA A 405 -16.47 -12.53 -6.41
C ALA A 405 -17.45 -13.63 -5.97
N LYS A 406 -17.50 -13.91 -4.66
CA LYS A 406 -18.46 -14.85 -4.08
C LYS A 406 -19.90 -14.36 -4.22
N ASP A 407 -20.18 -13.10 -3.86
CA ASP A 407 -21.50 -12.49 -3.95
C ASP A 407 -22.04 -12.58 -5.38
N LYS A 408 -21.19 -12.31 -6.40
CA LYS A 408 -21.54 -12.46 -7.82
C LYS A 408 -21.84 -13.92 -8.22
N ALA A 409 -21.05 -14.88 -7.72
CA ALA A 409 -21.30 -16.29 -8.01
C ALA A 409 -22.62 -16.77 -7.40
N ASP A 410 -22.95 -16.35 -6.18
CA ASP A 410 -24.18 -16.68 -5.50
C ASP A 410 -25.40 -16.04 -6.20
N GLU A 411 -25.28 -14.79 -6.67
CA GLU A 411 -26.31 -14.13 -7.49
C GLU A 411 -26.56 -14.87 -8.82
N ALA A 412 -25.51 -15.27 -9.52
CA ALA A 412 -25.61 -16.05 -10.75
C ALA A 412 -26.30 -17.39 -10.51
N ARG A 413 -25.98 -18.09 -9.42
CA ARG A 413 -26.64 -19.35 -9.02
C ARG A 413 -28.13 -19.14 -8.74
N ARG A 414 -28.49 -18.08 -7.98
CA ARG A 414 -29.89 -17.73 -7.70
C ARG A 414 -30.66 -17.44 -8.97
N THR A 415 -30.10 -16.65 -9.88
CA THR A 415 -30.71 -16.32 -11.16
C THR A 415 -30.95 -17.56 -12.02
N THR A 416 -29.97 -18.47 -12.06
CA THR A 416 -30.11 -19.75 -12.79
C THR A 416 -31.19 -20.62 -12.16
N ALA A 417 -31.25 -20.72 -10.83
CA ALA A 417 -32.28 -21.47 -10.12
C ALA A 417 -33.69 -20.91 -10.37
N LEU A 418 -33.85 -19.57 -10.36
CA LEU A 418 -35.12 -18.92 -10.68
C LEU A 418 -35.55 -19.17 -12.13
N ARG A 419 -34.63 -19.10 -13.10
CA ARG A 419 -34.93 -19.41 -14.51
C ARG A 419 -35.37 -20.87 -14.67
N TYR A 420 -34.69 -21.80 -13.99
CA TYR A 420 -35.06 -23.22 -14.02
C TYR A 420 -36.47 -23.45 -13.40
N ALA A 421 -36.75 -22.85 -12.24
CA ALA A 421 -38.07 -22.94 -11.60
C ALA A 421 -39.17 -22.36 -12.51
N ALA A 422 -38.94 -21.20 -13.14
CA ALA A 422 -39.89 -20.61 -14.09
C ALA A 422 -40.13 -21.52 -15.31
N PHE A 423 -39.07 -22.15 -15.84
CA PHE A 423 -39.17 -23.10 -16.94
C PHE A 423 -40.01 -24.33 -16.56
N GLN A 424 -39.79 -24.90 -15.37
CA GLN A 424 -40.58 -26.03 -14.87
C GLN A 424 -42.06 -25.65 -14.69
N ALA A 425 -42.36 -24.48 -14.12
CA ALA A 425 -43.74 -24.00 -13.95
C ALA A 425 -44.48 -23.82 -15.31
N VAL A 426 -43.76 -23.36 -16.36
CA VAL A 426 -44.34 -23.28 -17.72
C VAL A 426 -44.58 -24.67 -18.28
N LYS A 427 -43.65 -25.60 -18.14
CA LYS A 427 -43.77 -26.99 -18.58
C LYS A 427 -45.00 -27.67 -17.93
N ASP A 428 -45.16 -27.50 -16.63
CA ASP A 428 -46.26 -28.10 -15.87
C ASP A 428 -47.63 -27.53 -16.33
N ARG A 429 -47.70 -26.21 -16.59
CA ARG A 429 -48.89 -25.56 -17.13
C ARG A 429 -49.24 -26.11 -18.54
N VAL A 430 -48.24 -26.32 -19.38
CA VAL A 430 -48.46 -26.90 -20.74
C VAL A 430 -48.94 -28.34 -20.63
N LEU A 431 -48.37 -29.14 -19.74
CA LEU A 431 -48.80 -30.51 -19.50
C LEU A 431 -50.26 -30.56 -18.96
N GLN A 432 -50.59 -29.71 -18.00
CA GLN A 432 -51.97 -29.62 -17.48
C GLN A 432 -52.97 -29.19 -18.55
N ARG A 433 -52.60 -28.30 -19.46
CA ARG A 433 -53.48 -27.94 -20.61
C ARG A 433 -53.68 -29.10 -21.56
N LYS A 434 -52.64 -29.88 -21.90
CA LYS A 434 -52.77 -31.07 -22.74
C LYS A 434 -53.62 -32.16 -22.12
N THR A 435 -53.51 -32.41 -20.80
CA THR A 435 -54.34 -33.39 -20.11
C THR A 435 -55.81 -33.00 -20.00
N ARG A 436 -56.13 -31.70 -19.96
CA ARG A 436 -57.53 -31.21 -20.01
C ARG A 436 -58.15 -31.40 -21.40
N HIS A 437 -57.40 -31.19 -22.47
CA HIS A 437 -57.86 -31.40 -23.87
C HIS A 437 -58.08 -32.87 -24.27
N ILE A 438 -57.48 -33.81 -23.55
CA ILE A 438 -57.67 -35.25 -23.81
C ILE A 438 -58.91 -35.81 -23.07
N ARG A 439 -59.41 -35.05 -22.06
CA ARG A 439 -60.57 -35.47 -21.26
C ARG A 439 -61.90 -34.79 -21.64
N SER A 440 -61.88 -33.83 -22.55
CA SER A 440 -63.03 -33.23 -23.25
C SER A 440 -63.23 -33.88 -24.59
#